data_84b50a85fb665f2f50882381034fb07e
#
_entry.id   84b50a85fb665f2f50882381034fb07e
#
_cell.length_a   1.000
_cell.length_b   1.000
_cell.length_c   1.000
_cell.angle_alpha   90.00
_cell.angle_beta   90.00
_cell.angle_gamma   90.00
#
_symmetry.space_group_name_H-M   'P 1'
#
loop_
_entity.id
_entity.type
_entity.pdbx_description
1 polymer ?
#
loop_
_entity_poly.entity_id
_entity_poly.type
_entity_poly.pdbx_seq_one_letter_code
_entity_poly.pdbx_strand_id
1 'polypeptide(L)'
;FKENKRYALLTILLINLSKDLIDKAFEVHDRQMLTLISKGRKAQEEIQKNNGKKLNEKIVQFASIGKSLIKAKEEGIDPFKALETIVNWENFVLSVNEAEKLARPVDYDYLDLLEKRFYFLRRYTPKFLHLLEFKSTKANESLIEGIDILKDINESGKRKIPEDAPIDFISKRWSKYVFEKDNSINRHYYEMAVLSELREHIRAGDISISGSRQYMDFEEYLFSKDEWQESKIFSRLAVSLELEDYFTERKLSMDKRLRWFSKNINQIKGISIENGKISISRLEKNIPLEAEQLSSKLYKLIPRINLTDLLIDVVNITGFHEEFIHASTNKKPDNSEKITLI
;
A
#
# COMPACT_ATOMS: atom_id res chain seq x y z
N PHE A 1 -13.87 -28.96 -34.51
CA PHE A 1 -14.71 -29.21 -33.32
C PHE A 1 -16.17 -29.20 -33.74
N LYS A 2 -17.00 -30.13 -33.20
CA LYS A 2 -18.47 -30.10 -33.35
C LYS A 2 -18.97 -28.77 -32.75
N GLU A 3 -20.01 -28.19 -33.35
CA GLU A 3 -20.53 -26.85 -33.03
C GLU A 3 -20.79 -26.66 -31.52
N ASN A 4 -21.48 -27.58 -30.88
CA ASN A 4 -21.74 -27.57 -29.44
C ASN A 4 -20.46 -27.49 -28.57
N LYS A 5 -19.38 -28.14 -29.02
CA LYS A 5 -18.10 -28.09 -28.30
C LYS A 5 -17.43 -26.70 -28.41
N ARG A 6 -17.60 -26.03 -29.56
CA ARG A 6 -17.12 -24.65 -29.74
C ARG A 6 -17.87 -23.68 -28.83
N TYR A 7 -19.20 -23.79 -28.75
CA TYR A 7 -19.99 -22.94 -27.85
C TYR A 7 -19.62 -23.18 -26.39
N ALA A 8 -19.49 -24.44 -25.94
CA ALA A 8 -19.10 -24.75 -24.59
C ALA A 8 -17.72 -24.16 -24.24
N LEU A 9 -16.72 -24.31 -25.13
CA LEU A 9 -15.38 -23.76 -24.93
C LEU A 9 -15.39 -22.22 -24.91
N LEU A 10 -16.17 -21.61 -25.80
CA LEU A 10 -16.32 -20.14 -25.84
C LEU A 10 -16.96 -19.62 -24.55
N THR A 11 -18.01 -20.26 -24.07
CA THR A 11 -18.68 -19.88 -22.80
C THR A 11 -17.71 -19.95 -21.63
N ILE A 12 -16.95 -21.06 -21.50
CA ILE A 12 -15.94 -21.21 -20.44
C ILE A 12 -14.85 -20.13 -20.57
N LEU A 13 -14.40 -19.85 -21.79
CA LEU A 13 -13.41 -18.80 -22.02
C LEU A 13 -13.93 -17.42 -21.60
N LEU A 14 -15.17 -17.07 -21.98
CA LEU A 14 -15.79 -15.79 -21.63
C LEU A 14 -15.99 -15.64 -20.12
N ILE A 15 -16.40 -16.71 -19.42
CA ILE A 15 -16.54 -16.70 -17.96
C ILE A 15 -15.16 -16.48 -17.30
N ASN A 16 -14.14 -17.19 -17.74
CA ASN A 16 -12.78 -17.03 -17.20
C ASN A 16 -12.23 -15.63 -17.47
N LEU A 17 -12.38 -15.14 -18.70
CA LEU A 17 -11.95 -13.81 -19.09
C LEU A 17 -12.64 -12.70 -18.28
N SER A 18 -13.96 -12.86 -18.03
CA SER A 18 -14.72 -11.93 -17.19
C SER A 18 -14.13 -11.85 -15.78
N LYS A 19 -13.83 -13.01 -15.15
CA LYS A 19 -13.20 -13.07 -13.84
C LYS A 19 -11.83 -12.41 -13.83
N ASP A 20 -11.01 -12.70 -14.81
CA ASP A 20 -9.66 -12.11 -14.93
C ASP A 20 -9.72 -10.59 -15.15
N LEU A 21 -10.71 -10.08 -15.89
CA LEU A 21 -10.91 -8.64 -16.07
C LEU A 21 -11.35 -7.93 -14.79
N ILE A 22 -12.19 -8.55 -13.96
CA ILE A 22 -12.58 -8.03 -12.65
C ILE A 22 -11.35 -7.92 -11.74
N ASP A 23 -10.56 -8.99 -11.66
CA ASP A 23 -9.32 -8.99 -10.88
C ASP A 23 -8.37 -7.89 -11.35
N LYS A 24 -8.19 -7.75 -12.66
CA LYS A 24 -7.35 -6.69 -13.25
C LYS A 24 -7.87 -5.29 -12.97
N ALA A 25 -9.19 -5.09 -12.97
CA ALA A 25 -9.79 -3.79 -12.64
C ALA A 25 -9.43 -3.37 -11.21
N PHE A 26 -9.50 -4.30 -10.25
CA PHE A 26 -9.07 -4.02 -8.88
C PHE A 26 -7.55 -3.85 -8.75
N GLU A 27 -6.73 -4.67 -9.41
CA GLU A 27 -5.27 -4.50 -9.42
C GLU A 27 -4.86 -3.11 -9.94
N VAL A 28 -5.55 -2.59 -10.96
CA VAL A 28 -5.32 -1.23 -11.46
C VAL A 28 -5.66 -0.20 -10.39
N HIS A 29 -6.80 -0.35 -9.71
CA HIS A 29 -7.19 0.52 -8.60
C HIS A 29 -6.14 0.50 -7.48
N ASP A 30 -5.73 -0.68 -7.01
CA ASP A 30 -4.69 -0.87 -5.98
C ASP A 30 -3.39 -0.14 -6.37
N ARG A 31 -2.92 -0.33 -7.59
CA ARG A 31 -1.71 0.30 -8.11
C ARG A 31 -1.84 1.82 -8.22
N GLN A 32 -3.00 2.33 -8.62
CA GLN A 32 -3.24 3.78 -8.71
C GLN A 32 -3.26 4.42 -7.32
N MET A 33 -3.89 3.78 -6.33
CA MET A 33 -3.89 4.24 -4.94
C MET A 33 -2.47 4.25 -4.35
N LEU A 34 -1.70 3.18 -4.54
CA LEU A 34 -0.29 3.12 -4.12
C LEU A 34 0.56 4.22 -4.78
N THR A 35 0.34 4.46 -6.08
CA THR A 35 1.04 5.50 -6.82
C THR A 35 0.70 6.88 -6.29
N LEU A 36 -0.57 7.14 -5.99
CA LEU A 36 -1.03 8.39 -5.40
C LEU A 36 -0.35 8.64 -4.05
N ILE A 37 -0.40 7.65 -3.15
CA ILE A 37 0.22 7.69 -1.82
C ILE A 37 1.74 7.93 -1.94
N SER A 38 2.42 7.18 -2.80
CA SER A 38 3.86 7.32 -3.02
C SER A 38 4.23 8.73 -3.51
N LYS A 39 3.46 9.29 -4.44
CA LYS A 39 3.66 10.66 -4.92
C LYS A 39 3.40 11.70 -3.85
N GLY A 40 2.41 11.48 -2.97
CA GLY A 40 2.16 12.34 -1.81
C GLY A 40 3.35 12.36 -0.85
N ARG A 41 3.87 11.17 -0.49
CA ARG A 41 5.05 11.03 0.37
C ARG A 41 6.28 11.70 -0.22
N LYS A 42 6.59 11.46 -1.49
CA LYS A 42 7.72 12.10 -2.18
C LYS A 42 7.59 13.62 -2.20
N ALA A 43 6.39 14.14 -2.48
CA ALA A 43 6.16 15.59 -2.43
C ALA A 43 6.38 16.16 -1.02
N GLN A 44 5.96 15.45 0.01
CA GLN A 44 6.23 15.82 1.40
C GLN A 44 7.73 15.82 1.71
N GLU A 45 8.47 14.79 1.30
CA GLU A 45 9.93 14.70 1.47
C GLU A 45 10.65 15.86 0.77
N GLU A 46 10.23 16.21 -0.46
CA GLU A 46 10.78 17.32 -1.21
C GLU A 46 10.54 18.66 -0.52
N ILE A 47 9.33 18.92 -0.03
CA ILE A 47 9.01 20.09 0.77
C ILE A 47 9.88 20.12 2.04
N GLN A 48 10.07 18.97 2.69
CA GLN A 48 10.92 18.86 3.88
C GLN A 48 12.38 19.20 3.57
N LYS A 49 12.89 18.68 2.47
CA LYS A 49 14.26 18.95 2.04
C LYS A 49 14.47 20.44 1.72
N ASN A 50 13.53 21.05 1.01
CA ASN A 50 13.61 22.46 0.62
C ASN A 50 13.47 23.41 1.81
N ASN A 51 12.59 23.07 2.76
CA ASN A 51 12.43 23.88 3.98
C ASN A 51 13.53 23.63 5.00
N GLY A 52 14.18 22.47 4.98
CA GLY A 52 15.22 22.11 5.97
C GLY A 52 16.39 23.08 5.99
N LYS A 53 16.83 23.57 4.84
CA LYS A 53 17.91 24.59 4.77
C LYS A 53 17.47 25.90 5.43
N LYS A 54 16.31 26.43 5.03
CA LYS A 54 15.75 27.67 5.59
C LYS A 54 15.49 27.57 7.10
N LEU A 55 14.99 26.42 7.55
CA LEU A 55 14.77 26.15 8.97
C LEU A 55 16.09 26.14 9.74
N ASN A 56 17.11 25.49 9.19
CA ASN A 56 18.43 25.46 9.83
C ASN A 56 19.07 26.85 9.94
N GLU A 57 18.95 27.68 8.90
CA GLU A 57 19.40 29.08 8.93
C GLU A 57 18.69 29.87 10.04
N LYS A 58 17.36 29.69 10.20
CA LYS A 58 16.61 30.32 11.29
C LYS A 58 17.01 29.80 12.67
N ILE A 59 17.23 28.50 12.82
CA ILE A 59 17.72 27.92 14.08
C ILE A 59 19.06 28.51 14.47
N VAL A 60 20.00 28.63 13.53
CA VAL A 60 21.33 29.24 13.78
C VAL A 60 21.19 30.69 14.17
N GLN A 61 20.31 31.45 13.48
CA GLN A 61 20.02 32.86 13.81
C GLN A 61 19.44 33.01 15.22
N PHE A 62 18.42 32.20 15.57
CA PHE A 62 17.83 32.27 16.92
C PHE A 62 18.76 31.77 18.01
N ALA A 63 19.62 30.78 17.73
CA ALA A 63 20.66 30.36 18.67
C ALA A 63 21.68 31.48 18.93
N SER A 64 22.05 32.25 17.90
CA SER A 64 22.93 33.42 18.04
C SER A 64 22.28 34.52 18.87
N ILE A 65 21.00 34.83 18.60
CA ILE A 65 20.22 35.80 19.40
C ILE A 65 20.11 35.33 20.85
N GLY A 66 19.78 34.05 21.08
CA GLY A 66 19.69 33.46 22.41
C GLY A 66 20.98 33.58 23.22
N LYS A 67 22.14 33.29 22.56
CA LYS A 67 23.46 33.48 23.21
C LYS A 67 23.74 34.92 23.58
N SER A 68 23.38 35.88 22.73
CA SER A 68 23.55 37.30 23.01
C SER A 68 22.67 37.77 24.19
N LEU A 69 21.43 37.29 24.26
CA LEU A 69 20.54 37.61 25.37
C LEU A 69 21.02 37.00 26.69
N ILE A 70 21.58 35.79 26.68
CA ILE A 70 22.20 35.15 27.86
C ILE A 70 23.36 36.02 28.36
N LYS A 71 24.27 36.40 27.46
CA LYS A 71 25.40 37.27 27.77
C LYS A 71 24.98 38.64 28.28
N ALA A 72 23.98 39.27 27.68
CA ALA A 72 23.43 40.53 28.11
C ALA A 72 22.88 40.47 29.54
N LYS A 73 22.26 39.36 29.94
CA LYS A 73 21.77 39.13 31.30
C LYS A 73 22.93 39.02 32.30
N GLU A 74 24.02 38.34 31.90
CA GLU A 74 25.22 38.19 32.75
C GLU A 74 25.96 39.52 32.95
N GLU A 75 26.01 40.36 31.89
CA GLU A 75 26.68 41.65 31.87
C GLU A 75 25.79 42.85 32.32
N GLY A 76 24.51 42.60 32.60
CA GLY A 76 23.57 43.65 33.02
C GLY A 76 23.19 44.66 31.91
N ILE A 77 23.34 44.25 30.65
CA ILE A 77 23.04 45.05 29.46
C ILE A 77 21.55 44.91 29.10
N ASP A 78 20.95 45.95 28.56
CA ASP A 78 19.58 45.90 28.03
C ASP A 78 19.44 44.82 26.94
N PRO A 79 18.53 43.81 27.12
CA PRO A 79 18.31 42.73 26.19
C PRO A 79 17.95 43.20 24.78
N PHE A 80 17.22 44.31 24.63
CA PHE A 80 16.83 44.82 23.32
C PHE A 80 18.03 45.40 22.57
N LYS A 81 18.92 46.11 23.26
CA LYS A 81 20.19 46.57 22.67
C LYS A 81 21.08 45.42 22.25
N ALA A 82 21.16 44.37 23.06
CA ALA A 82 21.92 43.18 22.72
C ALA A 82 21.35 42.44 21.49
N LEU A 83 20.01 42.39 21.34
CA LEU A 83 19.36 41.82 20.16
C LEU A 83 19.65 42.65 18.91
N GLU A 84 19.55 43.98 19.01
CA GLU A 84 19.79 44.88 17.86
C GLU A 84 21.22 44.89 17.37
N THR A 85 22.20 44.41 18.14
CA THR A 85 23.58 44.20 17.66
C THR A 85 23.71 43.04 16.65
N ILE A 86 22.74 42.08 16.67
CA ILE A 86 22.74 40.94 15.79
C ILE A 86 21.76 41.11 14.64
N VAL A 87 20.58 41.62 14.92
CA VAL A 87 19.49 41.78 13.96
C VAL A 87 18.64 43.01 14.40
N ASN A 88 18.29 43.88 13.46
CA ASN A 88 17.37 44.96 13.77
C ASN A 88 15.96 44.43 14.10
N TRP A 89 15.19 45.18 14.85
CA TRP A 89 13.87 44.75 15.36
C TRP A 89 12.91 44.32 14.24
N GLU A 90 12.87 45.04 13.12
CA GLU A 90 11.98 44.74 11.99
C GLU A 90 12.34 43.39 11.36
N ASN A 91 13.62 43.14 11.13
CA ASN A 91 14.09 41.84 10.58
C ASN A 91 13.93 40.72 11.58
N PHE A 92 13.99 40.98 12.88
CA PHE A 92 13.70 39.98 13.91
C PHE A 92 12.24 39.56 13.84
N VAL A 93 11.29 40.51 13.78
CA VAL A 93 9.85 40.21 13.64
C VAL A 93 9.56 39.46 12.37
N LEU A 94 10.16 39.86 11.24
CA LEU A 94 10.05 39.10 9.99
C LEU A 94 10.59 37.68 10.13
N SER A 95 11.73 37.50 10.80
CA SER A 95 12.34 36.20 11.03
C SER A 95 11.48 35.27 11.90
N VAL A 96 10.80 35.83 12.91
CA VAL A 96 9.85 35.08 13.76
C VAL A 96 8.65 34.62 12.94
N ASN A 97 8.04 35.50 12.15
CA ASN A 97 6.89 35.18 11.31
C ASN A 97 7.26 34.14 10.21
N GLU A 98 8.46 34.22 9.67
CA GLU A 98 8.96 33.23 8.71
C GLU A 98 9.21 31.87 9.38
N ALA A 99 9.78 31.87 10.59
CA ALA A 99 10.00 30.64 11.34
C ALA A 99 8.69 29.97 11.74
N GLU A 100 7.67 30.75 12.12
CA GLU A 100 6.32 30.25 12.40
C GLU A 100 5.69 29.60 11.18
N LYS A 101 5.83 30.18 10.00
CA LYS A 101 5.36 29.60 8.72
C LYS A 101 6.15 28.35 8.32
N LEU A 102 7.42 28.25 8.69
CA LEU A 102 8.25 27.08 8.45
C LEU A 102 8.06 26.00 9.50
N ALA A 103 7.65 26.39 10.71
CA ALA A 103 7.30 25.45 11.78
C ALA A 103 6.08 24.64 11.37
N ARG A 104 6.19 23.33 11.45
CA ARG A 104 5.12 22.41 11.05
C ARG A 104 4.33 21.97 12.26
N PRO A 105 3.01 21.75 12.09
CA PRO A 105 2.26 20.98 13.06
C PRO A 105 2.92 19.60 13.25
N VAL A 106 2.98 19.12 14.48
CA VAL A 106 3.52 17.78 14.81
C VAL A 106 2.82 16.69 14.01
N ASP A 107 1.57 16.91 13.66
CA ASP A 107 0.67 16.01 12.96
C ASP A 107 0.63 16.18 11.42
N TYR A 108 1.65 16.78 10.82
CA TYR A 108 1.66 16.98 9.38
C TYR A 108 1.72 15.65 8.62
N ASP A 109 0.72 15.38 7.79
CA ASP A 109 0.62 14.20 6.94
C ASP A 109 0.64 14.57 5.46
N TYR A 110 1.14 13.67 4.61
CA TYR A 110 1.17 13.85 3.15
C TYR A 110 -0.24 13.85 2.52
N LEU A 111 -1.27 13.47 3.25
CA LEU A 111 -2.65 13.45 2.77
C LEU A 111 -3.12 14.82 2.29
N ASP A 112 -2.67 15.90 2.94
CA ASP A 112 -2.92 17.28 2.51
C ASP A 112 -2.47 17.55 1.06
N LEU A 113 -1.43 16.87 0.61
CA LEU A 113 -0.88 17.01 -0.74
C LEU A 113 -1.61 16.17 -1.78
N LEU A 114 -2.52 15.27 -1.37
CA LEU A 114 -3.24 14.39 -2.28
C LEU A 114 -4.40 15.10 -2.98
N GLU A 115 -5.01 16.11 -2.37
CA GLU A 115 -6.13 16.84 -2.95
C GLU A 115 -5.83 17.35 -4.36
N LYS A 116 -4.65 17.93 -4.56
CA LYS A 116 -4.18 18.43 -5.86
C LYS A 116 -4.09 17.35 -6.94
N ARG A 117 -4.10 16.09 -6.54
CA ARG A 117 -3.98 14.91 -7.42
C ARG A 117 -5.28 14.10 -7.53
N PHE A 118 -6.32 14.52 -6.85
CA PHE A 118 -7.63 13.86 -6.83
C PHE A 118 -8.22 13.63 -8.23
N TYR A 119 -7.98 14.54 -9.17
CA TYR A 119 -8.47 14.42 -10.55
C TYR A 119 -8.02 13.12 -11.27
N PHE A 120 -6.90 12.51 -10.84
CA PHE A 120 -6.47 11.24 -11.39
C PHE A 120 -7.44 10.10 -11.03
N LEU A 121 -7.94 10.11 -9.81
CA LEU A 121 -8.92 9.12 -9.35
C LEU A 121 -10.22 9.29 -10.13
N ARG A 122 -10.71 10.50 -10.28
CA ARG A 122 -11.96 10.81 -10.98
C ARG A 122 -12.05 10.33 -12.43
N ARG A 123 -10.92 10.05 -13.05
CA ARG A 123 -10.92 9.53 -14.44
C ARG A 123 -11.47 8.12 -14.55
N TYR A 124 -11.30 7.28 -13.53
CA TYR A 124 -11.68 5.88 -13.59
C TYR A 124 -12.65 5.45 -12.48
N THR A 125 -12.59 6.08 -11.30
CA THR A 125 -13.35 5.64 -10.13
C THR A 125 -14.87 5.61 -10.34
N PRO A 126 -15.51 6.54 -11.07
CA PRO A 126 -16.95 6.42 -11.32
C PRO A 126 -17.31 5.13 -12.06
N LYS A 127 -16.55 4.79 -13.11
CA LYS A 127 -16.76 3.54 -13.85
C LYS A 127 -16.40 2.31 -13.03
N PHE A 128 -15.32 2.38 -12.28
CA PHE A 128 -14.84 1.31 -11.39
C PHE A 128 -15.89 0.95 -10.34
N LEU A 129 -16.43 1.95 -9.64
CA LEU A 129 -17.46 1.74 -8.62
C LEU A 129 -18.78 1.24 -9.21
N HIS A 130 -19.15 1.72 -10.40
CA HIS A 130 -20.41 1.32 -11.06
C HIS A 130 -20.34 -0.10 -11.64
N LEU A 131 -19.20 -0.52 -12.19
CA LEU A 131 -19.06 -1.81 -12.86
C LEU A 131 -18.82 -2.99 -11.89
N LEU A 132 -18.29 -2.72 -10.69
CA LEU A 132 -18.00 -3.75 -9.72
C LEU A 132 -19.07 -3.79 -8.64
N GLU A 133 -19.47 -5.00 -8.30
CA GLU A 133 -20.39 -5.27 -7.20
C GLU A 133 -19.57 -5.75 -5.99
N PHE A 134 -19.67 -4.98 -4.89
CA PHE A 134 -18.97 -5.25 -3.65
C PHE A 134 -19.94 -5.89 -2.65
N LYS A 135 -19.46 -6.94 -1.96
CA LYS A 135 -20.18 -7.59 -0.87
C LYS A 135 -19.36 -7.46 0.40
N SER A 136 -20.00 -7.12 1.50
CA SER A 136 -19.34 -6.95 2.79
C SER A 136 -20.01 -7.75 3.88
N THR A 137 -19.29 -7.93 4.98
CA THR A 137 -19.87 -8.35 6.25
C THR A 137 -20.61 -7.17 6.89
N LYS A 138 -21.47 -7.45 7.89
CA LYS A 138 -22.21 -6.42 8.64
C LYS A 138 -21.33 -5.32 9.22
N ALA A 139 -20.08 -5.63 9.53
CA ALA A 139 -19.14 -4.67 10.11
C ALA A 139 -18.74 -3.55 9.13
N ASN A 140 -18.86 -3.78 7.83
CA ASN A 140 -18.43 -2.84 6.79
C ASN A 140 -19.59 -2.30 5.95
N GLU A 141 -20.83 -2.42 6.42
CA GLU A 141 -22.03 -1.91 5.73
C GLU A 141 -21.92 -0.39 5.49
N SER A 142 -21.43 0.38 6.46
CA SER A 142 -21.26 1.83 6.32
C SER A 142 -20.31 2.22 5.17
N LEU A 143 -19.30 1.42 4.89
CA LEU A 143 -18.42 1.65 3.75
C LEU A 143 -19.13 1.37 2.42
N ILE A 144 -19.97 0.33 2.35
CA ILE A 144 -20.79 0.05 1.16
C ILE A 144 -21.80 1.17 0.90
N GLU A 145 -22.47 1.66 1.95
CA GLU A 145 -23.35 2.83 1.83
C GLU A 145 -22.58 4.06 1.34
N GLY A 146 -21.37 4.28 1.81
CA GLY A 146 -20.47 5.34 1.31
C GLY A 146 -20.15 5.18 -0.18
N ILE A 147 -19.93 3.96 -0.65
CA ILE A 147 -19.73 3.65 -2.06
C ILE A 147 -20.98 3.96 -2.88
N ASP A 148 -22.16 3.59 -2.39
CA ASP A 148 -23.43 3.81 -3.10
C ASP A 148 -23.77 5.32 -3.19
N ILE A 149 -23.50 6.09 -2.13
CA ILE A 149 -23.58 7.56 -2.18
C ILE A 149 -22.65 8.13 -3.27
N LEU A 150 -21.42 7.61 -3.40
CA LEU A 150 -20.51 8.06 -4.45
C LEU A 150 -21.00 7.70 -5.85
N LYS A 151 -21.63 6.53 -6.03
CA LYS A 151 -22.28 6.16 -7.31
C LYS A 151 -23.39 7.15 -7.65
N ASP A 152 -24.30 7.41 -6.70
CA ASP A 152 -25.42 8.34 -6.90
C ASP A 152 -24.95 9.77 -7.23
N ILE A 153 -23.92 10.25 -6.54
CA ILE A 153 -23.33 11.57 -6.80
C ILE A 153 -22.70 11.64 -8.18
N ASN A 154 -22.03 10.57 -8.61
CA ASN A 154 -21.41 10.52 -9.92
C ASN A 154 -22.42 10.47 -11.06
N GLU A 155 -23.55 9.79 -10.87
CA GLU A 155 -24.65 9.70 -11.83
C GLU A 155 -25.47 11.00 -11.87
N SER A 156 -25.83 11.54 -10.71
CA SER A 156 -26.65 12.75 -10.61
C SER A 156 -25.89 14.05 -10.90
N GLY A 157 -24.56 14.02 -10.94
CA GLY A 157 -23.72 15.21 -11.11
C GLY A 157 -23.71 16.15 -9.91
N LYS A 158 -24.27 15.76 -8.76
CA LYS A 158 -24.23 16.54 -7.53
C LYS A 158 -22.79 16.79 -7.10
N ARG A 159 -22.54 17.93 -6.46
CA ARG A 159 -21.18 18.33 -6.06
C ARG A 159 -20.90 18.18 -4.55
N LYS A 160 -21.92 18.02 -3.73
CA LYS A 160 -21.81 17.93 -2.27
C LYS A 160 -22.12 16.52 -1.80
N ILE A 161 -21.41 16.06 -0.78
CA ILE A 161 -21.75 14.87 -0.01
C ILE A 161 -22.93 15.22 0.90
N PRO A 162 -23.94 14.35 1.06
CA PRO A 162 -25.02 14.53 2.03
C PRO A 162 -24.46 14.64 3.47
N GLU A 163 -25.14 15.41 4.31
CA GLU A 163 -24.73 15.59 5.71
C GLU A 163 -24.91 14.31 6.54
N ASP A 164 -25.82 13.44 6.13
CA ASP A 164 -26.13 12.14 6.73
C ASP A 164 -25.29 10.99 6.14
N ALA A 165 -24.27 11.31 5.31
CA ALA A 165 -23.40 10.30 4.76
C ALA A 165 -22.67 9.51 5.87
N PRO A 166 -22.51 8.18 5.74
CA PRO A 166 -21.81 7.36 6.71
C PRO A 166 -20.35 7.76 6.85
N ILE A 167 -19.89 7.85 8.08
CA ILE A 167 -18.53 8.30 8.44
C ILE A 167 -17.80 7.29 9.32
N ASP A 168 -18.47 6.25 9.81
CA ASP A 168 -17.94 5.31 10.81
C ASP A 168 -16.76 4.50 10.28
N PHE A 169 -16.70 4.28 8.97
CA PHE A 169 -15.58 3.60 8.32
C PHE A 169 -14.33 4.48 8.17
N ILE A 170 -14.46 5.80 8.37
CA ILE A 170 -13.36 6.73 8.14
C ILE A 170 -12.33 6.62 9.25
N SER A 171 -11.12 6.20 8.92
CA SER A 171 -10.03 6.11 9.89
C SER A 171 -9.66 7.48 10.47
N LYS A 172 -9.14 7.50 11.70
CA LYS A 172 -8.71 8.73 12.39
C LYS A 172 -7.75 9.59 11.56
N ARG A 173 -7.02 8.96 10.67
CA ARG A 173 -6.09 9.64 9.78
C ARG A 173 -6.80 10.47 8.74
N TRP A 174 -7.87 9.95 8.14
CA TRP A 174 -8.66 10.63 7.13
C TRP A 174 -9.62 11.66 7.74
N SER A 175 -10.12 11.44 8.95
CA SER A 175 -11.13 12.28 9.58
C SER A 175 -10.70 13.75 9.69
N LYS A 176 -9.40 14.00 9.89
CA LYS A 176 -8.83 15.37 9.95
C LYS A 176 -9.03 16.19 8.67
N TYR A 177 -9.17 15.51 7.52
CA TYR A 177 -9.26 16.13 6.20
C TYR A 177 -10.67 16.06 5.63
N VAL A 178 -11.42 15.03 6.02
CA VAL A 178 -12.79 14.82 5.55
C VAL A 178 -13.73 15.88 6.11
N PHE A 179 -13.54 16.33 7.36
CA PHE A 179 -14.35 17.37 7.99
C PHE A 179 -13.71 18.75 7.84
N GLU A 180 -14.49 19.69 7.31
CA GLU A 180 -14.12 21.11 7.28
C GLU A 180 -14.39 21.77 8.65
N LYS A 181 -13.94 23.01 8.81
CA LYS A 181 -14.09 23.74 10.09
C LYS A 181 -15.55 23.97 10.50
N ASP A 182 -16.45 23.97 9.55
CA ASP A 182 -17.92 24.12 9.74
C ASP A 182 -18.63 22.77 9.88
N ASN A 183 -17.88 21.66 10.05
CA ASN A 183 -18.36 20.29 10.09
C ASN A 183 -18.98 19.79 8.76
N SER A 184 -18.86 20.52 7.67
CA SER A 184 -19.24 20.01 6.36
C SER A 184 -18.25 18.94 5.87
N ILE A 185 -18.73 18.04 5.01
CA ILE A 185 -17.92 16.96 4.47
C ILE A 185 -17.22 17.42 3.19
N ASN A 186 -15.90 17.44 3.19
CA ASN A 186 -15.11 17.69 1.99
C ASN A 186 -15.20 16.50 1.03
N ARG A 187 -15.77 16.73 -0.14
CA ARG A 187 -16.04 15.69 -1.12
C ARG A 187 -14.78 14.95 -1.56
N HIS A 188 -13.69 15.68 -1.83
CA HIS A 188 -12.46 15.08 -2.37
C HIS A 188 -11.83 14.13 -1.33
N TYR A 189 -11.77 14.56 -0.10
CA TYR A 189 -11.21 13.72 0.97
C TYR A 189 -12.13 12.58 1.36
N TYR A 190 -13.45 12.77 1.31
CA TYR A 190 -14.40 11.68 1.54
C TYR A 190 -14.27 10.59 0.46
N GLU A 191 -14.24 10.96 -0.82
CA GLU A 191 -14.06 10.02 -1.93
C GLU A 191 -12.70 9.29 -1.82
N MET A 192 -11.62 10.00 -1.49
CA MET A 192 -10.31 9.38 -1.25
C MET A 192 -10.31 8.44 -0.05
N ALA A 193 -11.01 8.77 1.03
CA ALA A 193 -11.16 7.92 2.19
C ALA A 193 -11.90 6.64 1.84
N VAL A 194 -13.08 6.73 1.20
CA VAL A 194 -13.85 5.57 0.72
C VAL A 194 -12.98 4.66 -0.15
N LEU A 195 -12.27 5.21 -1.13
CA LEU A 195 -11.44 4.43 -2.04
C LEU A 195 -10.24 3.78 -1.35
N SER A 196 -9.67 4.45 -0.35
CA SER A 196 -8.56 3.93 0.45
C SER A 196 -9.02 2.80 1.37
N GLU A 197 -10.12 2.98 2.09
CA GLU A 197 -10.67 1.97 2.98
C GLU A 197 -11.19 0.77 2.19
N LEU A 198 -11.86 1.00 1.05
CA LEU A 198 -12.29 -0.07 0.14
C LEU A 198 -11.09 -0.94 -0.29
N ARG A 199 -9.99 -0.32 -0.67
CA ARG A 199 -8.76 -1.02 -1.03
C ARG A 199 -8.23 -1.89 0.11
N GLU A 200 -8.16 -1.34 1.32
CA GLU A 200 -7.64 -2.07 2.48
C GLU A 200 -8.56 -3.24 2.87
N HIS A 201 -9.88 -3.03 2.87
CA HIS A 201 -10.85 -4.08 3.22
C HIS A 201 -10.94 -5.20 2.17
N ILE A 202 -10.79 -4.90 0.87
CA ILE A 202 -10.68 -5.95 -0.15
C ILE A 202 -9.40 -6.75 0.03
N ARG A 203 -8.29 -6.10 0.33
CA ARG A 203 -7.01 -6.79 0.59
C ARG A 203 -7.02 -7.61 1.88
N ALA A 204 -7.77 -7.18 2.87
CA ALA A 204 -7.97 -7.92 4.12
C ALA A 204 -8.93 -9.11 3.96
N GLY A 205 -9.75 -9.13 2.90
CA GLY A 205 -10.78 -10.13 2.67
C GLY A 205 -12.10 -9.83 3.39
N ASP A 206 -12.25 -8.63 3.96
CA ASP A 206 -13.47 -8.19 4.64
C ASP A 206 -14.57 -7.76 3.64
N ILE A 207 -14.15 -7.33 2.46
CA ILE A 207 -15.02 -7.00 1.33
C ILE A 207 -14.59 -7.87 0.15
N SER A 208 -15.56 -8.52 -0.48
CA SER A 208 -15.36 -9.33 -1.67
C SER A 208 -15.93 -8.66 -2.92
N ILE A 209 -15.45 -9.06 -4.09
CA ILE A 209 -15.93 -8.58 -5.39
C ILE A 209 -16.64 -9.71 -6.10
N SER A 210 -17.94 -9.50 -6.40
CA SER A 210 -18.75 -10.49 -7.11
C SER A 210 -18.11 -10.85 -8.46
N GLY A 211 -17.98 -12.14 -8.72
CA GLY A 211 -17.38 -12.64 -9.98
C GLY A 211 -15.87 -12.54 -10.06
N SER A 212 -15.18 -12.05 -9.05
CA SER A 212 -13.72 -12.11 -8.92
C SER A 212 -13.25 -13.55 -8.69
N ARG A 213 -12.00 -13.84 -9.05
CA ARG A 213 -11.33 -15.10 -8.69
C ARG A 213 -10.44 -14.92 -7.46
N GLN A 214 -9.75 -13.78 -7.37
CA GLN A 214 -8.79 -13.51 -6.31
C GLN A 214 -9.42 -12.80 -5.10
N TYR A 215 -10.51 -12.06 -5.31
CA TYR A 215 -11.17 -11.22 -4.31
C TYR A 215 -12.61 -11.66 -4.08
N MET A 216 -12.90 -12.94 -4.27
CA MET A 216 -14.20 -13.52 -3.97
C MET A 216 -14.38 -13.72 -2.47
N ASP A 217 -15.60 -13.98 -2.04
CA ASP A 217 -15.91 -14.26 -0.64
C ASP A 217 -15.13 -15.48 -0.16
N PHE A 218 -14.58 -15.39 1.06
CA PHE A 218 -13.83 -16.49 1.65
C PHE A 218 -14.67 -17.78 1.76
N GLU A 219 -15.96 -17.64 2.03
CA GLU A 219 -16.86 -18.80 2.10
C GLU A 219 -17.00 -19.53 0.76
N GLU A 220 -16.84 -18.82 -0.36
CA GLU A 220 -16.85 -19.44 -1.69
C GLU A 220 -15.62 -20.32 -1.96
N TYR A 221 -14.54 -20.21 -1.16
CA TYR A 221 -13.39 -21.12 -1.20
C TYR A 221 -13.61 -22.41 -0.40
N LEU A 222 -14.60 -22.41 0.49
CA LEU A 222 -14.90 -23.56 1.31
C LEU A 222 -15.82 -24.51 0.55
N PHE A 223 -15.71 -25.80 0.87
CA PHE A 223 -16.66 -26.77 0.37
C PHE A 223 -18.05 -26.50 0.92
N SER A 224 -19.07 -26.61 0.07
CA SER A 224 -20.46 -26.59 0.53
C SER A 224 -20.71 -27.78 1.46
N LYS A 225 -21.78 -27.70 2.28
CA LYS A 225 -22.14 -28.81 3.18
C LYS A 225 -22.38 -30.13 2.44
N ASP A 226 -22.94 -30.04 1.23
CA ASP A 226 -23.24 -31.20 0.38
C ASP A 226 -21.95 -31.82 -0.17
N GLU A 227 -21.04 -30.99 -0.69
CA GLU A 227 -19.72 -31.42 -1.15
C GLU A 227 -18.88 -32.00 0.00
N TRP A 228 -18.98 -31.42 1.22
CA TRP A 228 -18.29 -31.93 2.38
C TRP A 228 -18.78 -33.31 2.80
N GLN A 229 -20.02 -33.67 2.53
CA GLN A 229 -20.58 -35.00 2.81
C GLN A 229 -20.17 -36.06 1.77
N GLU A 230 -19.65 -35.65 0.61
CA GLU A 230 -19.16 -36.60 -0.38
C GLU A 230 -17.86 -37.28 0.08
N SER A 231 -17.93 -38.59 0.33
CA SER A 231 -16.81 -39.40 0.86
C SER A 231 -15.52 -39.36 0.03
N LYS A 232 -15.58 -38.92 -1.24
CA LYS A 232 -14.42 -38.78 -2.14
C LYS A 232 -13.46 -37.64 -1.75
N ILE A 233 -13.96 -36.58 -1.10
CA ILE A 233 -13.13 -35.46 -0.65
C ILE A 233 -12.26 -35.89 0.50
N PHE A 234 -12.76 -36.71 1.39
CA PHE A 234 -12.10 -37.18 2.59
C PHE A 234 -10.87 -38.07 2.32
N SER A 235 -10.91 -38.84 1.24
CA SER A 235 -9.76 -39.67 0.86
C SER A 235 -8.52 -38.86 0.44
N ARG A 236 -8.67 -37.55 0.20
CA ARG A 236 -7.60 -36.62 -0.19
C ARG A 236 -7.00 -35.86 0.99
N LEU A 237 -7.64 -35.89 2.15
CA LEU A 237 -7.16 -35.20 3.33
C LEU A 237 -6.22 -36.10 4.11
N ALA A 238 -5.01 -35.60 4.40
CA ALA A 238 -4.02 -36.31 5.23
C ALA A 238 -4.24 -36.11 6.74
N VAL A 239 -5.46 -35.75 7.15
CA VAL A 239 -5.81 -35.45 8.54
C VAL A 239 -7.08 -36.18 8.92
N SER A 240 -7.26 -36.47 10.22
CA SER A 240 -8.50 -37.04 10.73
C SER A 240 -9.66 -36.11 10.49
N LEU A 241 -10.82 -36.71 10.16
CA LEU A 241 -12.07 -36.00 9.90
C LEU A 241 -12.85 -35.68 11.15
N GLU A 242 -12.65 -36.52 12.16
CA GLU A 242 -13.24 -36.28 13.47
C GLU A 242 -12.44 -35.15 14.15
N LEU A 243 -13.14 -34.07 14.44
CA LEU A 243 -12.54 -32.85 14.98
C LEU A 243 -11.86 -33.14 16.35
N GLU A 244 -12.48 -33.94 17.18
CA GLU A 244 -11.96 -34.34 18.49
C GLU A 244 -10.65 -35.15 18.34
N ASP A 245 -10.60 -36.10 17.42
CA ASP A 245 -9.40 -36.90 17.17
C ASP A 245 -8.27 -36.02 16.65
N TYR A 246 -8.59 -35.12 15.72
CA TYR A 246 -7.61 -34.17 15.15
C TYR A 246 -7.01 -33.27 16.23
N PHE A 247 -7.87 -32.66 17.07
CA PHE A 247 -7.42 -31.81 18.17
C PHE A 247 -6.64 -32.57 19.22
N THR A 248 -7.08 -33.77 19.55
CA THR A 248 -6.39 -34.62 20.53
C THR A 248 -4.98 -34.99 20.04
N GLU A 249 -4.84 -35.39 18.77
CA GLU A 249 -3.54 -35.68 18.19
C GLU A 249 -2.63 -34.45 18.18
N ARG A 250 -3.16 -33.27 17.73
CA ARG A 250 -2.42 -32.03 17.73
C ARG A 250 -2.00 -31.54 19.09
N LYS A 251 -2.89 -31.66 20.09
CA LYS A 251 -2.62 -31.32 21.47
C LYS A 251 -1.51 -32.21 22.06
N LEU A 252 -1.58 -33.52 21.83
CA LEU A 252 -0.53 -34.46 22.25
C LEU A 252 0.81 -34.16 21.58
N SER A 253 0.79 -33.86 20.28
CA SER A 253 2.00 -33.49 19.53
C SER A 253 2.60 -32.18 20.07
N MET A 254 1.77 -31.17 20.31
CA MET A 254 2.19 -29.90 20.88
C MET A 254 2.80 -30.07 22.28
N ASP A 255 2.10 -30.83 23.16
CA ASP A 255 2.55 -31.08 24.53
C ASP A 255 3.90 -31.83 24.55
N LYS A 256 4.08 -32.82 23.67
CA LYS A 256 5.34 -33.53 23.48
C LYS A 256 6.47 -32.60 23.04
N ARG A 257 6.20 -31.69 22.09
CA ARG A 257 7.18 -30.70 21.61
C ARG A 257 7.50 -29.66 22.67
N LEU A 258 6.52 -29.17 23.43
CA LEU A 258 6.71 -28.22 24.51
C LEU A 258 7.54 -28.84 25.65
N ARG A 259 7.26 -30.09 26.03
CA ARG A 259 8.05 -30.82 27.03
C ARG A 259 9.49 -31.05 26.58
N TRP A 260 9.68 -31.40 25.29
CA TRP A 260 10.99 -31.55 24.72
C TRP A 260 11.74 -30.19 24.74
N PHE A 261 11.08 -29.12 24.32
CA PHE A 261 11.63 -27.77 24.31
C PHE A 261 12.01 -27.31 25.71
N SER A 262 11.13 -27.47 26.68
CA SER A 262 11.39 -27.11 28.08
C SER A 262 12.61 -27.84 28.67
N LYS A 263 12.82 -29.11 28.29
CA LYS A 263 13.99 -29.87 28.75
C LYS A 263 15.29 -29.47 28.09
N ASN A 264 15.23 -29.04 26.84
CA ASN A 264 16.41 -28.81 26.01
C ASN A 264 16.74 -27.34 25.78
N ILE A 265 15.95 -26.40 26.26
CA ILE A 265 16.08 -24.98 25.95
C ILE A 265 17.46 -24.42 26.27
N ASN A 266 18.08 -24.86 27.38
CA ASN A 266 19.41 -24.42 27.78
C ASN A 266 20.53 -24.95 26.87
N GLN A 267 20.24 -25.93 26.02
CA GLN A 267 21.18 -26.53 25.08
C GLN A 267 21.02 -25.94 23.66
N ILE A 268 19.91 -25.21 23.41
CA ILE A 268 19.63 -24.64 22.10
C ILE A 268 20.36 -23.29 21.99
N LYS A 269 21.37 -23.23 21.14
CA LYS A 269 22.10 -21.99 20.87
C LYS A 269 21.15 -20.96 20.22
N GLY A 270 21.21 -19.74 20.74
CA GLY A 270 20.45 -18.62 20.15
C GLY A 270 19.01 -18.47 20.66
N ILE A 271 18.59 -19.24 21.67
CA ILE A 271 17.31 -19.01 22.33
C ILE A 271 17.59 -18.77 23.82
N SER A 272 17.05 -17.68 24.36
CA SER A 272 17.08 -17.37 25.79
C SER A 272 15.67 -17.02 26.29
N ILE A 273 15.42 -17.33 27.56
CA ILE A 273 14.20 -16.88 28.24
C ILE A 273 14.61 -15.97 29.38
N GLU A 274 14.25 -14.70 29.28
CA GLU A 274 14.50 -13.69 30.28
C GLU A 274 13.19 -13.03 30.70
N ASN A 275 12.90 -13.00 31.98
CA ASN A 275 11.67 -12.40 32.52
C ASN A 275 10.37 -12.88 31.83
N GLY A 276 10.28 -14.18 31.51
CA GLY A 276 9.11 -14.77 30.83
C GLY A 276 8.97 -14.43 29.34
N LYS A 277 9.97 -13.77 28.74
CA LYS A 277 10.03 -13.48 27.30
C LYS A 277 11.06 -14.38 26.63
N ILE A 278 10.64 -14.97 25.50
CA ILE A 278 11.54 -15.74 24.65
C ILE A 278 12.27 -14.78 23.71
N SER A 279 13.58 -14.79 23.76
CA SER A 279 14.44 -14.08 22.82
C SER A 279 15.09 -15.09 21.88
N ILE A 280 14.99 -14.85 20.60
CA ILE A 280 15.61 -15.69 19.55
C ILE A 280 16.63 -14.83 18.82
N SER A 281 17.89 -15.24 18.88
CA SER A 281 18.95 -14.58 18.12
C SER A 281 18.75 -14.82 16.62
N ARG A 282 19.17 -13.86 15.79
CA ARG A 282 19.22 -14.09 14.33
C ARG A 282 20.09 -15.31 14.05
N LEU A 283 19.58 -16.22 13.24
CA LEU A 283 20.38 -17.31 12.69
C LEU A 283 21.53 -16.69 11.88
N GLU A 284 22.75 -17.01 12.23
CA GLU A 284 23.90 -16.67 11.42
C GLU A 284 23.79 -17.38 10.07
N LYS A 285 24.24 -16.66 9.04
CA LYS A 285 24.25 -17.19 7.68
C LYS A 285 25.29 -18.32 7.63
N ASN A 286 24.87 -19.55 7.87
CA ASN A 286 25.75 -20.70 7.86
C ASN A 286 25.84 -21.27 6.42
N ILE A 287 26.51 -20.53 5.55
CA ILE A 287 26.88 -21.03 4.22
C ILE A 287 28.29 -21.62 4.35
N PRO A 288 28.47 -22.93 4.12
CA PRO A 288 29.81 -23.51 4.11
C PRO A 288 30.72 -22.77 3.13
N LEU A 289 31.96 -22.57 3.53
CA LEU A 289 32.93 -21.80 2.71
C LEU A 289 33.12 -22.38 1.32
N GLU A 290 33.02 -23.72 1.21
CA GLU A 290 33.05 -24.45 -0.06
C GLU A 290 31.84 -24.13 -0.96
N ALA A 291 30.65 -23.92 -0.37
CA ALA A 291 29.45 -23.54 -1.11
C ALA A 291 29.55 -22.09 -1.63
N GLU A 292 30.13 -21.17 -0.87
CA GLU A 292 30.41 -19.80 -1.34
C GLU A 292 31.44 -19.79 -2.48
N GLN A 293 32.51 -20.59 -2.33
CA GLN A 293 33.54 -20.73 -3.37
C GLN A 293 32.97 -21.36 -4.64
N LEU A 294 32.13 -22.40 -4.50
CA LEU A 294 31.46 -23.04 -5.62
C LEU A 294 30.51 -22.09 -6.33
N SER A 295 29.68 -21.37 -5.55
CA SER A 295 28.77 -20.35 -6.07
C SER A 295 29.54 -19.27 -6.85
N SER A 296 30.63 -18.76 -6.26
CA SER A 296 31.48 -17.76 -6.94
C SER A 296 32.11 -18.29 -8.24
N LYS A 297 32.54 -19.57 -8.25
CA LYS A 297 33.07 -20.21 -9.47
C LYS A 297 31.99 -20.38 -10.52
N LEU A 298 30.80 -20.85 -10.14
CA LEU A 298 29.66 -21.03 -11.06
C LEU A 298 29.22 -19.69 -11.66
N TYR A 299 29.08 -18.63 -10.84
CA TYR A 299 28.72 -17.31 -11.35
C TYR A 299 29.77 -16.71 -12.29
N LYS A 300 31.05 -17.06 -12.13
CA LYS A 300 32.10 -16.64 -13.05
C LYS A 300 32.04 -17.37 -14.40
N LEU A 301 31.45 -18.56 -14.46
CA LEU A 301 31.25 -19.32 -15.69
C LEU A 301 30.02 -18.88 -16.48
N ILE A 302 29.07 -18.21 -15.81
CA ILE A 302 27.89 -17.67 -16.47
C ILE A 302 28.30 -16.35 -17.15
N PRO A 303 28.13 -16.23 -18.47
CA PRO A 303 28.40 -14.96 -19.16
C PRO A 303 27.48 -13.88 -18.58
N ARG A 304 28.05 -12.70 -18.33
CA ARG A 304 27.26 -11.52 -17.95
C ARG A 304 26.57 -11.02 -19.20
N ILE A 305 25.29 -11.29 -19.29
CA ILE A 305 24.44 -10.78 -20.36
C ILE A 305 23.72 -9.55 -19.83
N ASN A 306 23.82 -8.44 -20.52
CA ASN A 306 23.00 -7.28 -20.22
C ASN A 306 21.56 -7.57 -20.61
N LEU A 307 20.60 -7.03 -19.87
CA LEU A 307 19.17 -7.23 -20.17
C LEU A 307 18.82 -6.73 -21.58
N THR A 308 19.46 -5.66 -22.04
CA THR A 308 19.32 -5.14 -23.40
C THR A 308 19.79 -6.11 -24.47
N ASP A 309 20.91 -6.80 -24.25
CA ASP A 309 21.44 -7.78 -25.20
C ASP A 309 20.49 -9.00 -25.30
N LEU A 310 19.97 -9.45 -24.14
CA LEU A 310 18.96 -10.51 -24.09
C LEU A 310 17.67 -10.11 -24.83
N LEU A 311 17.22 -8.86 -24.67
CA LEU A 311 16.04 -8.36 -25.37
C LEU A 311 16.26 -8.30 -26.87
N ILE A 312 17.44 -7.90 -27.31
CA ILE A 312 17.81 -7.88 -28.74
C ILE A 312 17.79 -9.30 -29.31
N ASP A 313 18.35 -10.26 -28.59
CA ASP A 313 18.32 -11.66 -29.02
C ASP A 313 16.87 -12.19 -29.12
N VAL A 314 16.02 -11.89 -28.13
CA VAL A 314 14.59 -12.25 -28.17
C VAL A 314 13.88 -11.57 -29.35
N VAL A 315 14.15 -10.29 -29.60
CA VAL A 315 13.63 -9.56 -30.77
C VAL A 315 14.04 -10.26 -32.08
N ASN A 316 15.31 -10.61 -32.21
CA ASN A 316 15.84 -11.26 -33.42
C ASN A 316 15.25 -12.65 -33.64
N ILE A 317 14.97 -13.39 -32.56
CA ILE A 317 14.41 -14.77 -32.64
C ILE A 317 12.90 -14.72 -32.92
N THR A 318 12.17 -13.82 -32.27
CA THR A 318 10.70 -13.83 -32.25
C THR A 318 10.07 -12.82 -33.20
N GLY A 319 10.79 -11.76 -33.56
CA GLY A 319 10.23 -10.63 -34.33
C GLY A 319 9.13 -9.86 -33.63
N PHE A 320 8.93 -10.05 -32.30
CA PHE A 320 7.77 -9.51 -31.58
C PHE A 320 7.66 -7.97 -31.66
N HIS A 321 8.76 -7.27 -31.90
CA HIS A 321 8.78 -5.82 -32.08
C HIS A 321 7.98 -5.34 -33.31
N GLU A 322 7.77 -6.22 -34.28
CA GLU A 322 6.97 -5.92 -35.47
C GLU A 322 5.46 -5.89 -35.20
N GLU A 323 5.03 -6.49 -34.09
CA GLU A 323 3.63 -6.50 -33.66
C GLU A 323 3.21 -5.21 -32.95
N PHE A 324 4.16 -4.33 -32.60
CA PHE A 324 3.83 -3.06 -32.00
C PHE A 324 3.28 -2.08 -33.03
N ILE A 325 2.10 -1.53 -32.72
CA ILE A 325 1.44 -0.50 -33.51
C ILE A 325 1.20 0.73 -32.64
N HIS A 326 1.26 1.90 -33.24
CA HIS A 326 0.99 3.14 -32.53
C HIS A 326 -0.49 3.25 -32.20
N ALA A 327 -0.84 3.37 -30.92
CA ALA A 327 -2.20 3.29 -30.40
C ALA A 327 -3.18 4.33 -31.02
N SER A 328 -2.68 5.49 -31.44
CA SER A 328 -3.53 6.54 -32.03
C SER A 328 -3.58 6.50 -33.55
N THR A 329 -2.55 6.01 -34.24
CA THR A 329 -2.46 6.05 -35.70
C THR A 329 -2.62 4.68 -36.36
N ASN A 330 -2.59 3.62 -35.59
CA ASN A 330 -2.64 2.22 -36.04
C ASN A 330 -1.55 1.88 -37.06
N LYS A 331 -0.46 2.67 -37.11
CA LYS A 331 0.69 2.45 -37.99
C LYS A 331 1.84 1.84 -37.23
N LYS A 332 2.68 1.06 -37.89
CA LYS A 332 3.94 0.57 -37.33
C LYS A 332 4.85 1.77 -37.04
N PRO A 333 5.55 1.79 -35.89
CA PRO A 333 6.49 2.87 -35.56
C PRO A 333 7.73 2.81 -36.48
N ASP A 334 8.26 3.96 -36.87
CA ASP A 334 9.44 4.05 -37.78
C ASP A 334 10.72 3.48 -37.14
N ASN A 335 10.74 3.29 -35.81
CA ASN A 335 11.87 2.75 -35.05
C ASN A 335 11.41 1.67 -34.06
N SER A 336 10.77 0.62 -34.55
CA SER A 336 10.26 -0.49 -33.70
C SER A 336 11.33 -1.14 -32.82
N GLU A 337 12.58 -1.20 -33.31
CA GLU A 337 13.72 -1.73 -32.53
C GLU A 337 14.05 -0.89 -31.29
N LYS A 338 13.83 0.42 -31.31
CA LYS A 338 14.09 1.30 -30.15
C LYS A 338 13.03 1.21 -29.06
N ILE A 339 11.80 0.76 -29.39
CA ILE A 339 10.71 0.59 -28.42
C ILE A 339 11.01 -0.52 -27.44
N THR A 340 11.79 -1.52 -27.86
CA THR A 340 12.20 -2.64 -27.01
C THR A 340 13.32 -2.30 -26.03
N LEU A 341 13.98 -1.14 -26.23
CA LEU A 341 15.10 -0.69 -25.39
C LEU A 341 14.68 0.35 -24.35
N ILE A 342 13.44 0.84 -24.36
CA ILE A 342 12.85 1.76 -23.41
C ILE A 342 11.98 1.01 -22.40
#